data_17f6c87cc77b9ba459d7caeaaf97ce52
#
_entry.id   17f6c87cc77b9ba459d7caeaaf97ce52
#
_cell.length_a   1.000
_cell.length_b   1.000
_cell.length_c   1.000
_cell.angle_alpha   90.00
_cell.angle_beta   90.00
_cell.angle_gamma   90.00
#
_symmetry.space_group_name_H-M   'P 1'
#
loop_
_entity.id
_entity.type
_entity.pdbx_description
1 polymer ?
#
loop_
_entity_poly.entity_id
_entity_poly.type
_entity_poly.pdbx_seq_one_letter_code
_entity_poly.pdbx_strand_id
1 'polypeptide(L)'
;AQQYGITETEMVDAGADSVNGKVLSAEEMQQRRALIAQINEKGYQQVMEEVAYTWFNRFSALRFMEANGYLPSHVRVFTDENNAFKPQILAEALHLELDKLDKDKVYALKETEQTEELYKYLLIVQCNALNSILPGMFQTIADYTELLLPDNLLREGSVIEQMISQIPEDNWQDAVQIIGWLYQYYNSEKKDDVFAALKKNVKITKENIPAATQLFTPDWIVRYMVENSLGRLWVEGHPDAKAQLLPTPEEQAAYTAGNRDPEDTKWHYYLEETQQEPQVQAQLSEIRKQYADLTPEQIKVIDPCCGSGHILAYLFDVLMQIYENYGYTPRDAVASILQNNLYGLDIDDRAAQLAYFAVMMKAVRYDKRFLKRKDEDGEPDVPQPHVYAIEESNRIEKPDVEYFCNGKPELKDAMHTILTQLYDAKEYGSILTIPPQDWDALYARFDEVADVSSFHRESIRKKLLPLVRVAQTLAQKYDVVVTNPPYMGASNMNSDLSEYVKKYYPDSKSDLFAVFIEVCSRMAKQNGYQAMITQHAWMFLSSFEKLREKMMLTETVSMAHLGARAFEEIGGEVVQTTSFVRVRTHIDLSLIHI
;
A
#
# COMPACT_ATOMS: atom_id res chain seq x y z
N ALA A 1 2.97 28.64 -0.21
CA ALA A 1 1.66 29.27 0.02
C ALA A 1 1.80 30.77 0.30
N GLN A 2 2.68 31.20 1.21
CA GLN A 2 2.87 32.61 1.59
C GLN A 2 3.22 33.52 0.40
N GLN A 3 4.06 33.08 -0.54
CA GLN A 3 4.37 33.84 -1.76
C GLN A 3 3.13 34.18 -2.57
N TYR A 4 2.11 33.33 -2.52
CA TYR A 4 0.84 33.49 -3.22
C TYR A 4 -0.24 34.13 -2.36
N GLY A 5 0.15 34.79 -1.24
CA GLY A 5 -0.75 35.50 -0.32
C GLY A 5 -1.74 34.58 0.40
N ILE A 6 -1.32 33.36 0.73
CA ILE A 6 -2.10 32.37 1.44
C ILE A 6 -1.35 31.98 2.71
N THR A 7 -1.95 32.26 3.87
CA THR A 7 -1.49 31.84 5.19
C THR A 7 -2.63 31.13 5.92
N GLU A 8 -2.37 30.59 7.09
CA GLU A 8 -3.39 29.95 7.92
C GLU A 8 -4.49 30.92 8.35
N THR A 9 -4.15 32.19 8.55
CA THR A 9 -5.05 33.22 9.11
C THR A 9 -5.57 34.22 8.08
N GLU A 10 -4.86 34.39 6.96
CA GLU A 10 -5.17 35.40 5.95
C GLU A 10 -5.02 34.84 4.55
N MET A 11 -5.94 35.15 3.67
CA MET A 11 -5.90 34.84 2.25
C MET A 11 -6.22 36.10 1.45
N VAL A 12 -5.34 36.46 0.52
CA VAL A 12 -5.62 37.50 -0.48
C VAL A 12 -6.70 37.01 -1.42
N ASP A 13 -7.57 37.91 -1.90
CA ASP A 13 -8.69 37.57 -2.80
C ASP A 13 -8.30 36.59 -3.91
N ALA A 14 -9.13 35.57 -4.15
CA ALA A 14 -8.86 34.52 -5.13
C ALA A 14 -8.78 35.04 -6.58
N GLY A 15 -9.39 36.18 -6.86
CA GLY A 15 -9.38 36.85 -8.16
C GLY A 15 -8.21 37.80 -8.40
N ALA A 16 -7.32 37.98 -7.39
CA ALA A 16 -6.18 38.88 -7.52
C ALA A 16 -5.24 38.44 -8.66
N ASP A 17 -4.88 39.38 -9.53
CA ASP A 17 -3.93 39.21 -10.64
C ASP A 17 -2.47 39.45 -10.21
N SER A 18 -2.29 40.03 -9.04
CA SER A 18 -0.96 40.24 -8.41
C SER A 18 -1.01 40.01 -6.92
N VAL A 19 0.06 39.43 -6.38
CA VAL A 19 0.22 39.11 -4.96
C VAL A 19 1.66 39.40 -4.52
N ASN A 20 1.83 40.10 -3.40
CA ASN A 20 3.13 40.46 -2.85
C ASN A 20 4.07 41.17 -3.88
N GLY A 21 3.48 41.93 -4.80
CA GLY A 21 4.23 42.63 -5.85
C GLY A 21 4.61 41.79 -7.06
N LYS A 22 4.24 40.52 -7.10
CA LYS A 22 4.39 39.61 -8.26
C LYS A 22 3.10 39.58 -9.04
N VAL A 23 3.15 39.85 -10.35
CA VAL A 23 2.05 39.63 -11.29
C VAL A 23 1.98 38.13 -11.58
N LEU A 24 0.80 37.53 -11.41
CA LEU A 24 0.58 36.10 -11.62
C LEU A 24 0.28 35.82 -13.10
N SER A 25 0.81 34.70 -13.61
CA SER A 25 0.39 34.18 -14.92
C SER A 25 -1.07 33.67 -14.87
N ALA A 26 -1.68 33.47 -16.04
CA ALA A 26 -3.03 32.91 -16.12
C ALA A 26 -3.10 31.52 -15.48
N GLU A 27 -2.05 30.72 -15.64
CA GLU A 27 -1.90 29.39 -15.05
C GLU A 27 -1.76 29.47 -13.51
N GLU A 28 -0.87 30.32 -12.99
CA GLU A 28 -0.72 30.56 -11.54
C GLU A 28 -2.02 31.07 -10.90
N MET A 29 -2.80 31.91 -11.58
CA MET A 29 -4.10 32.36 -11.09
C MET A 29 -5.10 31.21 -11.00
N GLN A 30 -5.13 30.29 -11.97
CA GLN A 30 -6.01 29.11 -11.95
C GLN A 30 -5.59 28.16 -10.82
N GLN A 31 -4.31 27.83 -10.72
CA GLN A 31 -3.73 26.99 -9.67
C GLN A 31 -4.01 27.55 -8.27
N ARG A 32 -3.85 28.87 -8.12
CA ARG A 32 -4.12 29.57 -6.85
C ARG A 32 -5.60 29.51 -6.46
N ARG A 33 -6.53 29.67 -7.41
CA ARG A 33 -7.97 29.52 -7.16
C ARG A 33 -8.30 28.10 -6.70
N ALA A 34 -7.74 27.09 -7.35
CA ALA A 34 -7.91 25.69 -6.97
C ALA A 34 -7.36 25.42 -5.55
N LEU A 35 -6.19 25.98 -5.21
CA LEU A 35 -5.61 25.87 -3.87
C LEU A 35 -6.51 26.50 -2.81
N ILE A 36 -7.01 27.72 -3.04
CA ILE A 36 -7.92 28.40 -2.11
C ILE A 36 -9.21 27.60 -1.92
N ALA A 37 -9.77 27.03 -2.98
CA ALA A 37 -10.96 26.18 -2.89
C ALA A 37 -10.73 24.96 -2.00
N GLN A 38 -9.59 24.27 -2.17
CA GLN A 38 -9.23 23.13 -1.32
C GLN A 38 -9.00 23.52 0.15
N ILE A 39 -8.35 24.66 0.39
CA ILE A 39 -8.12 25.17 1.76
C ILE A 39 -9.45 25.52 2.44
N ASN A 40 -10.38 26.11 1.71
CA ASN A 40 -11.72 26.43 2.25
C ASN A 40 -12.53 25.15 2.56
N GLU A 41 -12.29 24.07 1.83
CA GLU A 41 -12.98 22.80 2.02
C GLU A 41 -12.38 21.95 3.15
N LYS A 42 -11.05 21.83 3.20
CA LYS A 42 -10.34 20.88 4.07
C LYS A 42 -9.58 21.57 5.23
N GLY A 43 -9.35 22.86 5.14
CA GLY A 43 -8.48 23.61 6.07
C GLY A 43 -7.03 23.72 5.56
N TYR A 44 -6.36 24.79 6.00
CA TYR A 44 -5.00 25.14 5.54
C TYR A 44 -3.97 24.05 5.90
N GLN A 45 -3.94 23.62 7.15
CA GLN A 45 -2.94 22.64 7.62
C GLN A 45 -3.07 21.31 6.89
N GLN A 46 -4.29 20.81 6.69
CA GLN A 46 -4.51 19.54 6.01
C GLN A 46 -4.06 19.59 4.55
N VAL A 47 -4.37 20.67 3.82
CA VAL A 47 -3.94 20.81 2.42
C VAL A 47 -2.42 20.93 2.31
N MET A 48 -1.78 21.68 3.22
CA MET A 48 -0.31 21.77 3.24
C MET A 48 0.34 20.43 3.52
N GLU A 49 -0.21 19.65 4.45
CA GLU A 49 0.26 18.31 4.77
C GLU A 49 0.09 17.35 3.57
N GLU A 50 -1.08 17.34 2.92
CA GLU A 50 -1.34 16.53 1.72
C GLU A 50 -0.34 16.82 0.59
N VAL A 51 -0.05 18.09 0.34
CA VAL A 51 0.93 18.49 -0.69
C VAL A 51 2.36 18.14 -0.30
N ALA A 52 2.75 18.37 0.94
CA ALA A 52 4.08 18.00 1.44
C ALA A 52 4.34 16.50 1.31
N TYR A 53 3.33 15.68 1.63
CA TYR A 53 3.39 14.22 1.44
C TYR A 53 3.48 13.81 -0.02
N THR A 54 2.74 14.47 -0.89
CA THR A 54 2.79 14.20 -2.33
C THR A 54 4.22 14.36 -2.85
N TRP A 55 4.90 15.43 -2.49
CA TRP A 55 6.28 15.66 -2.88
C TRP A 55 7.27 14.71 -2.17
N PHE A 56 7.06 14.45 -0.89
CA PHE A 56 7.85 13.46 -0.15
C PHE A 56 7.83 12.08 -0.83
N ASN A 57 6.64 11.57 -1.14
CA ASN A 57 6.48 10.28 -1.80
C ASN A 57 7.16 10.27 -3.17
N ARG A 58 6.97 11.33 -3.96
CA ARG A 58 7.57 11.44 -5.30
C ARG A 58 9.09 11.53 -5.26
N PHE A 59 9.65 12.33 -4.37
CA PHE A 59 11.11 12.44 -4.22
C PHE A 59 11.70 11.10 -3.76
N SER A 60 11.08 10.44 -2.81
CA SER A 60 11.50 9.11 -2.36
C SER A 60 11.45 8.07 -3.48
N ALA A 61 10.35 8.06 -4.26
CA ALA A 61 10.21 7.17 -5.40
C ALA A 61 11.23 7.45 -6.51
N LEU A 62 11.39 8.71 -6.90
CA LEU A 62 12.38 9.11 -7.91
C LEU A 62 13.81 8.77 -7.46
N ARG A 63 14.14 9.00 -6.19
CA ARG A 63 15.45 8.65 -5.65
C ARG A 63 15.69 7.14 -5.66
N PHE A 64 14.70 6.36 -5.26
CA PHE A 64 14.77 4.91 -5.33
C PHE A 64 14.97 4.43 -6.78
N MET A 65 14.17 4.93 -7.72
CA MET A 65 14.30 4.57 -9.14
C MET A 65 15.64 4.99 -9.73
N GLU A 66 16.15 6.16 -9.35
CA GLU A 66 17.45 6.67 -9.78
C GLU A 66 18.60 5.78 -9.28
N ALA A 67 18.63 5.47 -7.97
CA ALA A 67 19.69 4.68 -7.34
C ALA A 67 19.75 3.23 -7.88
N ASN A 68 18.61 2.69 -8.33
CA ASN A 68 18.49 1.33 -8.88
C ASN A 68 18.52 1.30 -10.43
N GLY A 69 18.65 2.44 -11.10
CA GLY A 69 18.63 2.51 -12.57
C GLY A 69 17.28 2.13 -13.20
N TYR A 70 16.17 2.35 -12.50
CA TYR A 70 14.81 1.98 -12.93
C TYR A 70 14.08 3.09 -13.68
N LEU A 71 14.66 4.30 -13.76
CA LEU A 71 14.07 5.39 -14.55
C LEU A 71 14.08 5.00 -16.05
N PRO A 72 12.95 5.09 -16.76
CA PRO A 72 12.89 4.74 -18.18
C PRO A 72 13.81 5.58 -19.07
N SER A 73 14.05 6.83 -18.69
CA SER A 73 14.97 7.76 -19.36
C SER A 73 16.43 7.41 -19.17
N HIS A 74 16.78 6.61 -18.14
CA HIS A 74 18.15 6.34 -17.68
C HIS A 74 18.95 7.62 -17.31
N VAL A 75 18.27 8.76 -17.11
CA VAL A 75 18.86 10.03 -16.70
C VAL A 75 18.58 10.28 -15.23
N ARG A 76 19.61 10.54 -14.44
CA ARG A 76 19.49 10.78 -13.00
C ARG A 76 18.86 12.15 -12.73
N VAL A 77 17.91 12.16 -11.81
CA VAL A 77 17.06 13.35 -11.56
C VAL A 77 17.65 14.25 -10.49
N PHE A 78 18.37 13.67 -9.52
CA PHE A 78 18.92 14.39 -8.36
C PHE A 78 20.44 14.43 -8.34
N THR A 79 21.09 13.43 -8.92
CA THR A 79 22.54 13.26 -8.82
C THR A 79 23.21 13.10 -10.19
N ASP A 80 24.53 13.09 -10.20
CA ASP A 80 25.33 12.61 -11.32
C ASP A 80 25.70 11.11 -11.16
N GLU A 81 26.49 10.57 -12.09
CA GLU A 81 26.95 9.19 -12.08
C GLU A 81 27.81 8.84 -10.85
N ASN A 82 28.40 9.82 -10.19
CA ASN A 82 29.20 9.64 -8.99
C ASN A 82 28.40 9.87 -7.69
N ASN A 83 27.07 9.93 -7.79
CA ASN A 83 26.18 10.25 -6.69
C ASN A 83 26.42 11.64 -6.05
N ALA A 84 27.05 12.56 -6.76
CA ALA A 84 27.16 13.94 -6.31
C ALA A 84 25.86 14.71 -6.58
N PHE A 85 25.53 15.68 -5.73
CA PHE A 85 24.35 16.54 -5.91
C PHE A 85 24.53 17.45 -7.14
N LYS A 86 24.40 16.87 -8.30
CA LYS A 86 24.46 17.52 -9.63
C LYS A 86 23.45 16.83 -10.54
N PRO A 87 22.18 17.29 -10.58
CA PRO A 87 21.13 16.63 -11.35
C PRO A 87 21.52 16.47 -12.82
N GLN A 88 21.74 15.23 -13.27
CA GLN A 88 22.09 14.92 -14.66
C GLN A 88 20.99 15.40 -15.62
N ILE A 89 19.73 15.39 -15.17
CA ILE A 89 18.58 15.85 -15.95
C ILE A 89 18.73 17.31 -16.42
N LEU A 90 19.44 18.17 -15.68
CA LEU A 90 19.73 19.54 -16.11
C LEU A 90 20.78 19.60 -17.23
N ALA A 91 21.81 18.76 -17.14
CA ALA A 91 22.84 18.67 -18.17
C ALA A 91 22.25 18.16 -19.48
N GLU A 92 21.42 17.12 -19.40
CA GLU A 92 20.79 16.44 -20.53
C GLU A 92 19.47 17.08 -21.00
N ALA A 93 19.05 18.21 -20.42
CA ALA A 93 17.71 18.80 -20.63
C ALA A 93 17.30 18.96 -22.11
N LEU A 94 18.24 19.26 -23.01
CA LEU A 94 17.97 19.42 -24.44
C LEU A 94 17.86 18.09 -25.20
N HIS A 95 18.42 17.02 -24.64
CA HIS A 95 18.44 15.69 -25.25
C HIS A 95 17.39 14.74 -24.65
N LEU A 96 16.68 15.18 -23.60
CA LEU A 96 15.63 14.38 -22.99
C LEU A 96 14.50 14.10 -23.98
N GLU A 97 14.04 12.84 -23.94
CA GLU A 97 12.84 12.37 -24.65
C GLU A 97 11.81 11.94 -23.59
N LEU A 98 11.08 12.92 -23.03
CA LEU A 98 9.98 12.70 -22.11
C LEU A 98 8.68 13.09 -22.77
N ASP A 99 7.61 12.34 -22.46
CA ASP A 99 6.27 12.70 -22.93
C ASP A 99 5.89 14.09 -22.41
N LYS A 100 5.31 14.91 -23.30
CA LYS A 100 4.88 16.31 -23.04
C LYS A 100 6.00 17.27 -22.65
N LEU A 101 7.26 16.95 -22.92
CA LEU A 101 8.37 17.90 -22.74
C LEU A 101 8.30 18.97 -23.83
N ASP A 102 8.10 20.22 -23.42
CA ASP A 102 8.18 21.39 -24.30
C ASP A 102 9.64 21.85 -24.43
N LYS A 103 10.26 21.51 -25.56
CA LYS A 103 11.66 21.85 -25.84
C LYS A 103 11.88 23.35 -26.01
N ASP A 104 10.90 24.10 -26.50
CA ASP A 104 11.02 25.55 -26.65
C ASP A 104 11.07 26.24 -25.28
N LYS A 105 10.26 25.75 -24.31
CA LYS A 105 10.34 26.19 -22.91
C LYS A 105 11.68 25.86 -22.28
N VAL A 106 12.24 24.67 -22.54
CA VAL A 106 13.60 24.29 -22.07
C VAL A 106 14.65 25.24 -22.63
N TYR A 107 14.60 25.55 -23.93
CA TYR A 107 15.51 26.49 -24.55
C TYR A 107 15.41 27.88 -23.93
N ALA A 108 14.19 28.41 -23.78
CA ALA A 108 13.97 29.74 -23.23
C ALA A 108 14.49 29.87 -21.78
N LEU A 109 14.23 28.87 -20.92
CA LEU A 109 14.71 28.87 -19.54
C LEU A 109 16.23 28.74 -19.45
N LYS A 110 16.85 28.01 -20.38
CA LYS A 110 18.30 27.85 -20.44
C LYS A 110 19.00 29.11 -20.95
N GLU A 111 18.45 29.77 -21.97
CA GLU A 111 18.98 31.05 -22.49
C GLU A 111 18.88 32.19 -21.46
N THR A 112 17.84 32.18 -20.63
CA THR A 112 17.64 33.20 -19.59
C THR A 112 18.30 32.86 -18.26
N GLU A 113 19.12 31.79 -18.21
CA GLU A 113 19.83 31.30 -17.03
C GLU A 113 18.91 31.01 -15.80
N GLN A 114 17.63 30.70 -16.04
CA GLN A 114 16.65 30.35 -15.01
C GLN A 114 16.78 28.86 -14.62
N THR A 115 17.91 28.48 -14.05
CA THR A 115 18.26 27.08 -13.77
C THR A 115 17.32 26.44 -12.76
N GLU A 116 16.88 27.16 -11.73
CA GLU A 116 15.95 26.65 -10.72
C GLU A 116 14.56 26.37 -11.33
N GLU A 117 14.05 27.28 -12.15
CA GLU A 117 12.76 27.11 -12.82
C GLU A 117 12.82 25.98 -13.87
N LEU A 118 13.94 25.85 -14.57
CA LEU A 118 14.20 24.74 -15.48
C LEU A 118 14.16 23.42 -14.71
N TYR A 119 14.81 23.35 -13.56
CA TYR A 119 14.85 22.13 -12.76
C TYR A 119 13.46 21.73 -12.25
N LYS A 120 12.70 22.67 -11.71
CA LYS A 120 11.30 22.44 -11.30
C LYS A 120 10.46 21.93 -12.46
N TYR A 121 10.55 22.58 -13.62
CA TYR A 121 9.83 22.16 -14.81
C TYR A 121 10.18 20.71 -15.21
N LEU A 122 11.47 20.35 -15.25
CA LEU A 122 11.93 19.02 -15.59
C LEU A 122 11.45 17.96 -14.58
N LEU A 123 11.46 18.28 -13.27
CA LEU A 123 10.91 17.40 -12.22
C LEU A 123 9.43 17.11 -12.44
N ILE A 124 8.63 18.14 -12.74
CA ILE A 124 7.20 18.01 -12.99
C ILE A 124 6.95 17.15 -14.24
N VAL A 125 7.66 17.44 -15.34
CA VAL A 125 7.54 16.67 -16.59
C VAL A 125 7.95 15.22 -16.36
N GLN A 126 9.03 14.96 -15.61
CA GLN A 126 9.46 13.59 -15.27
C GLN A 126 8.40 12.84 -14.46
N CYS A 127 7.80 13.48 -13.46
CA CYS A 127 6.70 12.89 -12.69
C CYS A 127 5.48 12.59 -13.58
N ASN A 128 5.10 13.53 -14.45
CA ASN A 128 3.96 13.37 -15.35
C ASN A 128 4.21 12.29 -16.42
N ALA A 129 5.43 12.14 -16.91
CA ALA A 129 5.80 11.06 -17.82
C ALA A 129 5.70 9.67 -17.15
N LEU A 130 5.98 9.58 -15.86
CA LEU A 130 5.82 8.34 -15.10
C LEU A 130 4.36 7.98 -14.81
N ASN A 131 3.42 8.92 -14.95
CA ASN A 131 1.99 8.65 -14.70
C ASN A 131 1.43 7.54 -15.59
N SER A 132 1.85 7.46 -16.85
CA SER A 132 1.35 6.46 -17.80
C SER A 132 1.70 5.01 -17.42
N ILE A 133 2.79 4.82 -16.68
CA ILE A 133 3.32 3.50 -16.29
C ILE A 133 3.15 3.21 -14.80
N LEU A 134 3.13 4.23 -13.95
CA LEU A 134 3.00 4.16 -12.50
C LEU A 134 1.88 5.09 -11.98
N PRO A 135 0.64 4.95 -12.46
CA PRO A 135 -0.45 5.88 -12.15
C PRO A 135 -0.81 5.92 -10.65
N GLY A 136 -0.59 4.84 -9.91
CA GLY A 136 -0.83 4.80 -8.47
C GLY A 136 0.17 5.66 -7.66
N MET A 137 1.37 5.93 -8.20
CA MET A 137 2.39 6.72 -7.52
C MET A 137 2.51 8.14 -8.07
N PHE A 138 2.48 8.29 -9.38
CA PHE A 138 2.66 9.55 -10.09
C PHE A 138 1.34 10.01 -10.72
N GLN A 139 0.29 10.14 -9.92
CA GLN A 139 -0.95 10.78 -10.39
C GLN A 139 -0.63 12.14 -11.01
N THR A 140 -1.37 12.50 -12.06
CA THR A 140 -1.21 13.83 -12.67
C THR A 140 -1.25 14.89 -11.57
N ILE A 141 -0.23 15.72 -11.52
CA ILE A 141 -0.13 16.77 -10.51
C ILE A 141 -1.35 17.68 -10.69
N ALA A 142 -2.13 17.83 -9.62
CA ALA A 142 -3.16 18.85 -9.59
C ALA A 142 -2.48 20.21 -9.64
N ASP A 143 -3.01 21.10 -10.42
CA ASP A 143 -2.41 22.41 -10.70
C ASP A 143 -1.86 23.12 -9.45
N TYR A 144 -2.61 23.10 -8.33
CA TYR A 144 -2.16 23.74 -7.08
C TYR A 144 -0.99 23.02 -6.37
N THR A 145 -0.74 21.75 -6.67
CA THR A 145 0.41 21.00 -6.12
C THR A 145 1.71 21.49 -6.73
N GLU A 146 1.70 21.87 -8.02
CA GLU A 146 2.85 22.51 -8.68
C GLU A 146 3.19 23.84 -8.04
N LEU A 147 2.17 24.66 -7.76
CA LEU A 147 2.32 25.96 -7.14
C LEU A 147 3.04 25.92 -5.79
N LEU A 148 2.90 24.79 -5.08
CA LEU A 148 3.49 24.56 -3.76
C LEU A 148 4.79 23.75 -3.79
N LEU A 149 5.35 23.45 -4.98
CA LEU A 149 6.69 22.87 -5.08
C LEU A 149 7.70 23.85 -4.45
N PRO A 150 8.56 23.39 -3.51
CA PRO A 150 9.50 24.28 -2.84
C PRO A 150 10.43 25.02 -3.79
N ASP A 151 10.80 26.24 -3.43
CA ASP A 151 11.83 26.99 -4.11
C ASP A 151 13.23 26.57 -3.61
N ASN A 152 14.26 26.91 -4.39
CA ASN A 152 15.66 26.66 -4.04
C ASN A 152 16.00 25.17 -3.85
N LEU A 153 15.46 24.30 -4.70
CA LEU A 153 15.72 22.86 -4.66
C LEU A 153 17.19 22.52 -4.95
N LEU A 154 17.88 23.34 -5.74
CA LEU A 154 19.30 23.17 -6.08
C LEU A 154 20.26 23.76 -5.05
N ARG A 155 19.74 24.41 -4.01
CA ARG A 155 20.55 25.07 -3.00
C ARG A 155 21.12 24.06 -1.99
N GLU A 156 22.32 24.33 -1.48
CA GLU A 156 22.87 23.64 -0.30
C GLU A 156 21.92 23.80 0.90
N GLY A 157 21.65 22.69 1.59
CA GLY A 157 20.67 22.59 2.67
C GLY A 157 19.21 22.44 2.19
N SER A 158 18.97 22.29 0.88
CA SER A 158 17.64 21.92 0.38
C SER A 158 17.23 20.50 0.81
N VAL A 159 15.94 20.22 0.77
CA VAL A 159 15.41 18.87 1.11
C VAL A 159 16.02 17.78 0.22
N ILE A 160 16.29 18.07 -1.05
CA ILE A 160 16.90 17.10 -1.98
C ILE A 160 18.36 16.88 -1.62
N GLU A 161 19.12 17.96 -1.39
CA GLU A 161 20.53 17.86 -0.99
C GLU A 161 20.68 17.08 0.31
N GLN A 162 19.85 17.36 1.33
CA GLN A 162 19.86 16.62 2.59
C GLN A 162 19.51 15.15 2.40
N MET A 163 18.55 14.81 1.55
CA MET A 163 18.20 13.41 1.24
C MET A 163 19.40 12.66 0.64
N ILE A 164 20.20 13.32 -0.21
CA ILE A 164 21.36 12.71 -0.86
C ILE A 164 22.55 12.61 0.11
N SER A 165 22.82 13.68 0.88
CA SER A 165 23.99 13.76 1.76
C SER A 165 23.84 12.93 3.03
N GLN A 166 22.62 12.80 3.57
CA GLN A 166 22.36 12.10 4.84
C GLN A 166 22.02 10.63 4.67
N ILE A 167 21.51 10.21 3.50
CA ILE A 167 21.14 8.82 3.23
C ILE A 167 22.06 8.26 2.14
N PRO A 168 23.04 7.39 2.49
CA PRO A 168 23.92 6.77 1.52
C PRO A 168 23.16 6.05 0.40
N GLU A 169 23.69 6.08 -0.82
CA GLU A 169 23.04 5.46 -1.99
C GLU A 169 22.80 3.96 -1.79
N ASP A 170 23.75 3.27 -1.14
CA ASP A 170 23.63 1.83 -0.84
C ASP A 170 22.36 1.48 -0.06
N ASN A 171 21.85 2.39 0.76
CA ASN A 171 20.61 2.18 1.50
C ASN A 171 19.36 2.20 0.60
N TRP A 172 19.47 2.73 -0.61
CA TRP A 172 18.40 2.75 -1.61
C TRP A 172 18.46 1.56 -2.57
N GLN A 173 19.60 0.84 -2.59
CA GLN A 173 19.81 -0.26 -3.52
C GLN A 173 19.04 -1.51 -3.04
N ASP A 174 18.18 -2.05 -3.90
CA ASP A 174 17.39 -3.27 -3.69
C ASP A 174 16.51 -3.33 -2.42
N ALA A 175 16.55 -2.30 -1.58
CA ALA A 175 15.89 -2.24 -0.28
C ALA A 175 14.60 -1.40 -0.33
N VAL A 176 13.52 -1.94 -0.92
CA VAL A 176 12.21 -1.24 -0.97
C VAL A 176 11.73 -0.82 0.43
N GLN A 177 12.16 -1.52 1.47
CA GLN A 177 11.84 -1.23 2.87
C GLN A 177 12.27 0.16 3.32
N ILE A 178 13.28 0.79 2.70
CA ILE A 178 13.71 2.16 3.04
C ILE A 178 12.55 3.15 2.93
N ILE A 179 11.68 2.97 1.93
CA ILE A 179 10.53 3.85 1.71
C ILE A 179 9.55 3.75 2.88
N GLY A 180 9.36 2.53 3.40
CA GLY A 180 8.53 2.28 4.58
C GLY A 180 9.10 2.94 5.84
N TRP A 181 10.41 2.87 6.04
CA TRP A 181 11.08 3.51 7.17
C TRP A 181 11.01 5.03 7.08
N LEU A 182 11.25 5.62 5.91
CA LEU A 182 11.11 7.05 5.70
C LEU A 182 9.68 7.53 6.00
N TYR A 183 8.67 6.78 5.57
CA TYR A 183 7.27 7.07 5.87
C TYR A 183 6.99 7.00 7.38
N GLN A 184 7.52 6.01 8.07
CA GLN A 184 7.36 5.86 9.52
C GLN A 184 8.00 7.03 10.27
N TYR A 185 9.24 7.39 9.92
CA TYR A 185 9.92 8.52 10.54
C TYR A 185 9.24 9.86 10.25
N TYR A 186 8.71 10.05 9.06
CA TYR A 186 7.94 11.24 8.73
C TYR A 186 6.70 11.39 9.62
N ASN A 187 6.04 10.31 9.97
CA ASN A 187 4.85 10.33 10.82
C ASN A 187 5.17 10.36 12.33
N SER A 188 6.43 10.29 12.75
CA SER A 188 6.80 10.17 14.17
C SER A 188 6.35 11.38 15.00
N GLU A 189 6.52 12.60 14.51
CA GLU A 189 6.08 13.82 15.18
C GLU A 189 4.56 13.85 15.37
N LYS A 190 3.79 13.54 14.33
CA LYS A 190 2.33 13.46 14.40
C LYS A 190 1.88 12.37 15.37
N LYS A 191 2.57 11.24 15.40
CA LYS A 191 2.33 10.15 16.35
C LYS A 191 2.52 10.63 17.79
N ASP A 192 3.59 11.34 18.09
CA ASP A 192 3.86 11.89 19.42
C ASP A 192 2.79 12.88 19.85
N ASP A 193 2.32 13.75 18.96
CA ASP A 193 1.22 14.68 19.21
C ASP A 193 -0.08 13.95 19.54
N VAL A 194 -0.42 12.91 18.79
CA VAL A 194 -1.62 12.08 19.06
C VAL A 194 -1.51 11.41 20.42
N PHE A 195 -0.36 10.84 20.78
CA PHE A 195 -0.16 10.23 22.10
C PHE A 195 -0.16 11.26 23.24
N ALA A 196 0.33 12.47 22.99
CA ALA A 196 0.22 13.58 23.94
C ALA A 196 -1.25 14.02 24.16
N ALA A 197 -2.06 14.02 23.10
CA ALA A 197 -3.50 14.30 23.18
C ALA A 197 -4.27 13.20 23.94
N LEU A 198 -3.92 11.92 23.71
CA LEU A 198 -4.50 10.78 24.45
C LEU A 198 -4.28 10.90 25.97
N LYS A 199 -3.10 11.36 26.41
CA LYS A 199 -2.83 11.63 27.84
C LYS A 199 -3.76 12.68 28.43
N LYS A 200 -4.37 13.53 27.59
CA LYS A 200 -5.37 14.55 27.96
C LYS A 200 -6.82 14.05 27.73
N ASN A 201 -7.03 12.75 27.53
CA ASN A 201 -8.32 12.12 27.23
C ASN A 201 -8.97 12.59 25.92
N VAL A 202 -8.19 13.10 24.95
CA VAL A 202 -8.67 13.38 23.59
C VAL A 202 -8.66 12.07 22.80
N LYS A 203 -9.78 11.72 22.17
CA LYS A 203 -9.90 10.50 21.35
C LYS A 203 -9.18 10.65 20.02
N ILE A 204 -8.80 9.52 19.44
CA ILE A 204 -8.20 9.48 18.11
C ILE A 204 -9.29 9.81 17.08
N THR A 205 -9.06 10.83 16.28
CA THR A 205 -9.93 11.18 15.13
C THR A 205 -9.58 10.34 13.93
N LYS A 206 -10.48 10.25 12.93
CA LYS A 206 -10.23 9.45 11.72
C LYS A 206 -8.94 9.86 10.98
N GLU A 207 -8.62 11.14 10.94
CA GLU A 207 -7.41 11.66 10.30
C GLU A 207 -6.13 11.25 11.03
N ASN A 208 -6.26 10.90 12.31
CA ASN A 208 -5.15 10.52 13.19
C ASN A 208 -4.99 9.01 13.38
N ILE A 209 -5.97 8.20 12.92
CA ILE A 209 -5.88 6.73 12.98
C ILE A 209 -4.57 6.22 12.37
N PRO A 210 -4.18 6.63 11.15
CA PRO A 210 -2.94 6.16 10.53
C PRO A 210 -1.71 6.42 11.39
N ALA A 211 -1.52 7.66 11.85
CA ALA A 211 -0.36 8.04 12.66
C ALA A 211 -0.33 7.31 14.03
N ALA A 212 -1.51 7.10 14.64
CA ALA A 212 -1.63 6.44 15.94
C ALA A 212 -1.34 4.93 15.88
N THR A 213 -1.60 4.28 14.74
CA THR A 213 -1.60 2.81 14.62
C THR A 213 -0.48 2.28 13.72
N GLN A 214 0.25 3.16 13.05
CA GLN A 214 1.35 2.76 12.18
C GLN A 214 2.46 2.06 12.96
N LEU A 215 2.83 0.87 12.50
CA LEU A 215 3.88 0.05 13.08
C LEU A 215 4.56 -0.80 12.00
N PHE A 216 5.86 -0.59 11.80
CA PHE A 216 6.63 -1.34 10.83
C PHE A 216 6.94 -2.75 11.36
N THR A 217 6.54 -3.78 10.62
CA THR A 217 6.76 -5.17 11.02
C THR A 217 8.19 -5.59 10.74
N PRO A 218 8.96 -6.09 11.73
CA PRO A 218 10.30 -6.61 11.48
C PRO A 218 10.34 -7.71 10.42
N ASP A 219 11.37 -7.70 9.57
CA ASP A 219 11.49 -8.59 8.40
C ASP A 219 11.34 -10.07 8.75
N TRP A 220 11.97 -10.52 9.84
CA TRP A 220 11.90 -11.92 10.28
C TRP A 220 10.48 -12.36 10.69
N ILE A 221 9.65 -11.43 11.19
CA ILE A 221 8.23 -11.72 11.52
C ILE A 221 7.43 -11.84 10.23
N VAL A 222 7.69 -10.96 9.26
CA VAL A 222 7.07 -11.05 7.93
C VAL A 222 7.38 -12.39 7.28
N ARG A 223 8.66 -12.81 7.30
CA ARG A 223 9.08 -14.12 6.79
C ARG A 223 8.37 -15.26 7.50
N TYR A 224 8.34 -15.25 8.82
CA TYR A 224 7.63 -16.25 9.60
C TYR A 224 6.16 -16.35 9.18
N MET A 225 5.45 -15.24 9.08
CA MET A 225 4.02 -15.23 8.71
C MET A 225 3.79 -15.75 7.30
N VAL A 226 4.55 -15.28 6.33
CA VAL A 226 4.36 -15.60 4.90
C VAL A 226 4.80 -17.04 4.59
N GLU A 227 5.96 -17.46 5.08
CA GLU A 227 6.49 -18.81 4.83
C GLU A 227 5.61 -19.90 5.46
N ASN A 228 4.99 -19.62 6.61
CA ASN A 228 4.10 -20.57 7.29
C ASN A 228 2.62 -20.46 6.89
N SER A 229 2.28 -19.56 5.98
CA SER A 229 0.93 -19.44 5.41
C SER A 229 0.94 -19.71 3.90
N LEU A 230 1.37 -18.75 3.10
CA LEU A 230 1.47 -18.92 1.63
C LEU A 230 2.46 -20.03 1.26
N GLY A 231 3.65 -20.02 1.88
CA GLY A 231 4.66 -21.05 1.66
C GLY A 231 4.14 -22.44 2.06
N ARG A 232 3.47 -22.54 3.21
CA ARG A 232 2.87 -23.80 3.68
C ARG A 232 1.80 -24.30 2.73
N LEU A 233 0.89 -23.45 2.30
CA LEU A 233 -0.16 -23.81 1.34
C LEU A 233 0.46 -24.46 0.09
N TRP A 234 1.52 -23.87 -0.44
CA TRP A 234 2.17 -24.38 -1.64
C TRP A 234 2.89 -25.72 -1.41
N VAL A 235 3.76 -25.81 -0.41
CA VAL A 235 4.55 -27.04 -0.18
C VAL A 235 3.72 -28.21 0.35
N GLU A 236 2.59 -27.96 1.00
CA GLU A 236 1.65 -29.03 1.39
C GLU A 236 0.89 -29.62 0.20
N GLY A 237 0.58 -28.79 -0.82
CA GLY A 237 0.02 -29.24 -2.08
C GLY A 237 1.07 -29.82 -3.02
N HIS A 238 2.30 -29.34 -2.98
CA HIS A 238 3.40 -29.67 -3.87
C HIS A 238 4.65 -30.08 -3.08
N PRO A 239 4.67 -31.27 -2.45
CA PRO A 239 5.77 -31.68 -1.55
C PRO A 239 7.16 -31.69 -2.18
N ASP A 240 7.24 -31.94 -3.49
CA ASP A 240 8.51 -31.95 -4.24
C ASP A 240 9.17 -30.57 -4.29
N ALA A 241 8.39 -29.50 -4.12
CA ALA A 241 8.88 -28.13 -4.07
C ALA A 241 9.77 -27.85 -2.83
N LYS A 242 9.63 -28.63 -1.76
CA LYS A 242 10.45 -28.50 -0.53
C LYS A 242 11.93 -28.51 -0.81
N ALA A 243 12.41 -29.39 -1.68
CA ALA A 243 13.83 -29.50 -1.99
C ALA A 243 14.42 -28.21 -2.60
N GLN A 244 13.61 -27.45 -3.32
CA GLN A 244 14.03 -26.18 -3.92
C GLN A 244 13.85 -25.00 -2.96
N LEU A 245 12.75 -24.97 -2.21
CA LEU A 245 12.29 -23.79 -1.46
C LEU A 245 12.77 -23.75 -0.02
N LEU A 246 12.93 -24.93 0.62
CA LEU A 246 13.35 -25.02 2.00
C LEU A 246 14.87 -25.23 2.13
N PRO A 247 15.50 -24.71 3.20
CA PRO A 247 16.92 -24.94 3.44
C PRO A 247 17.20 -26.41 3.80
N THR A 248 18.39 -26.90 3.44
CA THR A 248 18.93 -28.13 4.02
C THR A 248 19.28 -27.91 5.49
N PRO A 249 19.47 -28.99 6.28
CA PRO A 249 19.91 -28.85 7.68
C PRO A 249 21.22 -28.04 7.84
N GLU A 250 22.14 -28.17 6.89
CA GLU A 250 23.42 -27.46 6.88
C GLU A 250 23.23 -25.96 6.58
N GLU A 251 22.40 -25.63 5.59
CA GLU A 251 22.05 -24.25 5.26
C GLU A 251 21.32 -23.58 6.44
N GLN A 252 20.37 -24.28 7.06
CA GLN A 252 19.67 -23.78 8.24
C GLN A 252 20.61 -23.56 9.43
N ALA A 253 21.57 -24.46 9.66
CA ALA A 253 22.56 -24.30 10.72
C ALA A 253 23.47 -23.09 10.45
N ALA A 254 23.94 -22.91 9.22
CA ALA A 254 24.74 -21.75 8.81
C ALA A 254 23.96 -20.45 9.01
N TYR A 255 22.70 -20.41 8.57
CA TYR A 255 21.81 -19.27 8.74
C TYR A 255 21.61 -18.92 10.22
N THR A 256 21.37 -19.91 11.07
CA THR A 256 21.20 -19.75 12.53
C THR A 256 22.49 -19.27 13.21
N ALA A 257 23.65 -19.67 12.71
CA ALA A 257 24.96 -19.21 13.18
C ALA A 257 25.29 -17.76 12.75
N GLY A 258 24.41 -17.11 11.98
CA GLY A 258 24.59 -15.73 11.52
C GLY A 258 25.28 -15.58 10.18
N ASN A 259 25.61 -16.69 9.50
CA ASN A 259 26.13 -16.64 8.13
C ASN A 259 24.97 -16.33 7.18
N ARG A 260 24.89 -15.07 6.70
CA ARG A 260 23.86 -14.59 5.78
C ARG A 260 24.46 -14.47 4.39
N ASP A 261 23.98 -15.30 3.45
CA ASP A 261 24.26 -15.15 2.03
C ASP A 261 23.22 -14.18 1.44
N PRO A 262 23.61 -13.06 0.84
CA PRO A 262 22.67 -12.13 0.18
C PRO A 262 21.86 -12.78 -0.97
N GLU A 263 22.40 -13.84 -1.57
CA GLU A 263 21.73 -14.57 -2.67
C GLU A 263 20.82 -15.70 -2.17
N ASP A 264 20.79 -15.94 -0.84
CA ASP A 264 19.99 -16.99 -0.25
C ASP A 264 18.50 -16.58 -0.20
N THR A 265 17.69 -17.30 -0.94
CA THR A 265 16.23 -17.08 -1.06
C THR A 265 15.41 -18.18 -0.37
N LYS A 266 16.04 -19.09 0.37
CA LYS A 266 15.37 -20.20 1.08
C LYS A 266 14.49 -19.71 2.22
N TRP A 267 13.46 -20.49 2.52
CA TRP A 267 12.50 -20.18 3.57
C TRP A 267 12.98 -20.67 4.94
N HIS A 268 13.84 -19.89 5.58
CA HIS A 268 14.47 -20.23 6.86
C HIS A 268 13.55 -20.15 8.08
N TYR A 269 12.40 -19.50 7.95
CA TYR A 269 11.39 -19.36 9.01
C TYR A 269 10.22 -20.33 8.83
N TYR A 270 10.25 -21.17 7.79
CA TYR A 270 9.27 -22.25 7.63
C TYR A 270 9.43 -23.27 8.75
N LEU A 271 8.32 -23.65 9.38
CA LEU A 271 8.29 -24.66 10.42
C LEU A 271 7.72 -25.97 9.87
N GLU A 272 8.46 -27.06 10.04
CA GLU A 272 7.91 -28.38 9.69
C GLU A 272 6.68 -28.72 10.54
N GLU A 273 5.82 -29.57 10.01
CA GLU A 273 4.62 -30.00 10.70
C GLU A 273 4.97 -30.80 11.96
N THR A 274 4.26 -30.53 13.05
CA THR A 274 4.28 -31.38 14.24
C THR A 274 3.70 -32.74 13.90
N GLN A 275 4.29 -33.82 14.44
CA GLN A 275 3.76 -35.15 14.24
C GLN A 275 2.31 -35.25 14.74
N GLN A 276 1.39 -35.61 13.86
CA GLN A 276 -0.03 -35.69 14.11
C GLN A 276 -0.50 -37.14 14.27
N GLU A 277 -1.61 -37.33 14.97
CA GLU A 277 -2.28 -38.63 15.05
C GLU A 277 -2.76 -39.12 13.65
N PRO A 278 -2.81 -40.44 13.39
CA PRO A 278 -3.18 -40.98 12.07
C PRO A 278 -4.52 -40.48 11.53
N GLN A 279 -5.51 -40.27 12.38
CA GLN A 279 -6.83 -39.75 11.98
C GLN A 279 -6.76 -38.27 11.56
N VAL A 280 -5.91 -37.48 12.18
CA VAL A 280 -5.64 -36.07 11.82
C VAL A 280 -4.89 -36.03 10.49
N GLN A 281 -3.89 -36.89 10.31
CA GLN A 281 -3.15 -37.02 9.04
C GLN A 281 -4.06 -37.37 7.86
N ALA A 282 -5.05 -38.25 8.08
CA ALA A 282 -6.02 -38.60 7.05
C ALA A 282 -6.86 -37.37 6.61
N GLN A 283 -7.32 -36.56 7.57
CA GLN A 283 -8.09 -35.34 7.27
C GLN A 283 -7.23 -34.29 6.58
N LEU A 284 -6.00 -34.08 7.06
CA LEU A 284 -5.03 -33.17 6.42
C LEU A 284 -4.73 -33.59 4.98
N SER A 285 -4.61 -34.90 4.73
CA SER A 285 -4.36 -35.42 3.38
C SER A 285 -5.49 -35.08 2.40
N GLU A 286 -6.75 -35.07 2.84
CA GLU A 286 -7.88 -34.65 2.00
C GLU A 286 -7.86 -33.14 1.70
N ILE A 287 -7.49 -32.32 2.67
CA ILE A 287 -7.32 -30.86 2.48
C ILE A 287 -6.17 -30.59 1.50
N ARG A 288 -5.04 -31.28 1.65
CA ARG A 288 -3.85 -31.15 0.80
C ARG A 288 -4.09 -31.52 -0.66
N LYS A 289 -5.02 -32.41 -0.95
CA LYS A 289 -5.46 -32.66 -2.33
C LYS A 289 -6.02 -31.40 -2.99
N GLN A 290 -6.78 -30.60 -2.25
CA GLN A 290 -7.31 -29.33 -2.77
C GLN A 290 -6.17 -28.32 -3.06
N TYR A 291 -5.12 -28.30 -2.23
CA TYR A 291 -3.94 -27.48 -2.49
C TYR A 291 -3.12 -27.97 -3.69
N ALA A 292 -3.07 -29.28 -3.90
CA ALA A 292 -2.37 -29.87 -5.04
C ALA A 292 -3.04 -29.55 -6.39
N ASP A 293 -4.35 -29.27 -6.37
CA ASP A 293 -5.10 -28.87 -7.57
C ASP A 293 -4.94 -27.38 -7.93
N LEU A 294 -4.36 -26.57 -7.03
CA LEU A 294 -4.17 -25.13 -7.27
C LEU A 294 -3.01 -24.88 -8.22
N THR A 295 -3.27 -24.05 -9.22
CA THR A 295 -2.18 -23.43 -10.00
C THR A 295 -1.79 -22.08 -9.38
N PRO A 296 -0.58 -21.57 -9.64
CA PRO A 296 -0.15 -20.30 -9.07
C PRO A 296 -1.12 -19.14 -9.32
N GLU A 297 -1.75 -19.05 -10.49
CA GLU A 297 -2.68 -17.98 -10.87
C GLU A 297 -3.97 -17.97 -10.05
N GLN A 298 -4.35 -19.11 -9.47
CA GLN A 298 -5.58 -19.26 -8.71
C GLN A 298 -5.44 -18.80 -7.25
N ILE A 299 -4.18 -18.70 -6.76
CA ILE A 299 -3.88 -18.31 -5.39
C ILE A 299 -4.12 -16.82 -5.22
N LYS A 300 -4.97 -16.43 -4.25
CA LYS A 300 -5.23 -15.04 -3.92
C LYS A 300 -4.76 -14.74 -2.51
N VAL A 301 -3.92 -13.73 -2.37
CA VAL A 301 -3.37 -13.30 -1.08
C VAL A 301 -3.68 -11.83 -0.82
N ILE A 302 -3.94 -11.48 0.44
CA ILE A 302 -4.24 -10.10 0.83
C ILE A 302 -3.51 -9.70 2.11
N ASP A 303 -3.07 -8.44 2.14
CA ASP A 303 -2.82 -7.68 3.37
C ASP A 303 -3.88 -6.56 3.49
N PRO A 304 -4.88 -6.70 4.39
CA PRO A 304 -5.94 -5.70 4.53
C PRO A 304 -5.55 -4.43 5.31
N CYS A 305 -4.31 -4.35 5.83
CA CYS A 305 -3.73 -3.19 6.52
C CYS A 305 -2.27 -3.04 6.08
N CYS A 306 -2.06 -2.86 4.76
CA CYS A 306 -0.76 -3.11 4.15
C CYS A 306 0.32 -2.07 4.47
N GLY A 307 -0.03 -0.94 5.10
CA GLY A 307 0.91 0.13 5.38
C GLY A 307 1.67 0.54 4.12
N SER A 308 2.98 0.66 4.22
CA SER A 308 3.88 0.94 3.09
C SER A 308 4.22 -0.30 2.23
N GLY A 309 3.56 -1.45 2.45
CA GLY A 309 3.67 -2.63 1.60
C GLY A 309 4.79 -3.60 1.94
N HIS A 310 5.35 -3.58 3.13
CA HIS A 310 6.45 -4.48 3.51
C HIS A 310 6.04 -5.96 3.42
N ILE A 311 4.87 -6.32 3.95
CA ILE A 311 4.34 -7.69 3.86
C ILE A 311 4.05 -8.04 2.38
N LEU A 312 3.43 -7.13 1.62
CA LEU A 312 3.14 -7.33 0.19
C LEU A 312 4.42 -7.58 -0.63
N ALA A 313 5.50 -6.86 -0.32
CA ALA A 313 6.78 -7.03 -0.99
C ALA A 313 7.36 -8.43 -0.79
N TYR A 314 7.24 -9.00 0.41
CA TYR A 314 7.72 -10.36 0.67
C TYR A 314 6.74 -11.44 0.15
N LEU A 315 5.43 -11.19 0.19
CA LEU A 315 4.45 -12.03 -0.50
C LEU A 315 4.74 -12.13 -2.00
N PHE A 316 5.16 -11.02 -2.62
CA PHE A 316 5.59 -11.00 -4.02
C PHE A 316 6.81 -11.91 -4.26
N ASP A 317 7.84 -11.83 -3.40
CA ASP A 317 9.03 -12.68 -3.51
C ASP A 317 8.68 -14.17 -3.41
N VAL A 318 7.84 -14.56 -2.44
CA VAL A 318 7.40 -15.94 -2.28
C VAL A 318 6.53 -16.41 -3.45
N LEU A 319 5.64 -15.56 -3.97
CA LEU A 319 4.88 -15.87 -5.18
C LEU A 319 5.79 -16.08 -6.40
N MET A 320 6.81 -15.24 -6.58
CA MET A 320 7.79 -15.43 -7.66
C MET A 320 8.44 -16.81 -7.58
N GLN A 321 8.87 -17.23 -6.39
CA GLN A 321 9.47 -18.55 -6.18
C GLN A 321 8.49 -19.70 -6.47
N ILE A 322 7.20 -19.52 -6.10
CA ILE A 322 6.13 -20.48 -6.43
C ILE A 322 5.94 -20.59 -7.95
N TYR A 323 5.86 -19.46 -8.64
CA TYR A 323 5.73 -19.46 -10.11
C TYR A 323 6.93 -20.07 -10.82
N GLU A 324 8.15 -19.75 -10.40
CA GLU A 324 9.38 -20.33 -10.92
C GLU A 324 9.46 -21.83 -10.65
N ASN A 325 9.08 -22.28 -9.46
CA ASN A 325 8.99 -23.70 -9.12
C ASN A 325 7.98 -24.44 -10.01
N TYR A 326 6.88 -23.78 -10.37
CA TYR A 326 5.86 -24.34 -11.26
C TYR A 326 6.26 -24.32 -12.73
N GLY A 327 7.29 -23.56 -13.11
CA GLY A 327 7.87 -23.53 -14.46
C GLY A 327 7.59 -22.28 -15.30
N TYR A 328 7.13 -21.19 -14.67
CA TYR A 328 6.94 -19.89 -15.33
C TYR A 328 8.26 -19.16 -15.54
N THR A 329 8.32 -18.37 -16.61
CA THR A 329 9.41 -17.40 -16.76
C THR A 329 9.21 -16.22 -15.78
N PRO A 330 10.28 -15.56 -15.31
CA PRO A 330 10.13 -14.40 -14.44
C PRO A 330 9.21 -13.31 -15.02
N ARG A 331 9.27 -13.09 -16.33
CA ARG A 331 8.45 -12.11 -17.04
C ARG A 331 6.95 -12.42 -16.95
N ASP A 332 6.58 -13.68 -17.16
CA ASP A 332 5.18 -14.11 -17.13
C ASP A 332 4.67 -14.17 -15.69
N ALA A 333 5.52 -14.64 -14.76
CA ALA A 333 5.23 -14.67 -13.34
C ALA A 333 4.91 -13.28 -12.78
N VAL A 334 5.74 -12.27 -13.07
CA VAL A 334 5.52 -10.88 -12.63
C VAL A 334 4.16 -10.36 -13.10
N ALA A 335 3.80 -10.55 -14.36
CA ALA A 335 2.51 -10.09 -14.88
C ALA A 335 1.34 -10.78 -14.18
N SER A 336 1.44 -12.10 -14.05
CA SER A 336 0.39 -12.90 -13.43
C SER A 336 0.19 -12.57 -11.93
N ILE A 337 1.28 -12.38 -11.17
CA ILE A 337 1.21 -12.00 -9.76
C ILE A 337 0.42 -10.70 -9.59
N LEU A 338 0.71 -9.67 -10.38
CA LEU A 338 0.05 -8.38 -10.30
C LEU A 338 -1.43 -8.45 -10.68
N GLN A 339 -1.76 -9.25 -11.70
CA GLN A 339 -3.12 -9.35 -12.20
C GLN A 339 -4.02 -10.29 -11.39
N ASN A 340 -3.46 -11.35 -10.80
CA ASN A 340 -4.26 -12.45 -10.24
C ASN A 340 -4.11 -12.64 -8.73
N ASN A 341 -2.92 -12.40 -8.15
CA ASN A 341 -2.59 -12.95 -6.84
C ASN A 341 -2.61 -11.94 -5.70
N LEU A 342 -2.01 -10.75 -5.90
CA LEU A 342 -1.61 -9.87 -4.80
C LEU A 342 -2.59 -8.72 -4.58
N TYR A 343 -3.13 -8.65 -3.37
CA TYR A 343 -4.10 -7.63 -2.96
C TYR A 343 -3.62 -6.91 -1.70
N GLY A 344 -3.84 -5.61 -1.64
CA GLY A 344 -3.53 -4.79 -0.48
C GLY A 344 -4.56 -3.68 -0.27
N LEU A 345 -4.90 -3.42 0.99
CA LEU A 345 -5.75 -2.30 1.38
C LEU A 345 -5.08 -1.52 2.51
N ASP A 346 -5.19 -0.22 2.48
CA ASP A 346 -4.87 0.63 3.63
C ASP A 346 -5.86 1.78 3.76
N ILE A 347 -6.05 2.27 4.98
CA ILE A 347 -6.91 3.41 5.26
C ILE A 347 -6.25 4.73 4.87
N ASP A 348 -4.91 4.78 4.88
CA ASP A 348 -4.10 5.94 4.50
C ASP A 348 -3.74 5.90 3.01
N ASP A 349 -4.21 6.89 2.26
CA ASP A 349 -3.91 7.04 0.82
C ASP A 349 -2.41 7.05 0.54
N ARG A 350 -1.63 7.63 1.45
CA ARG A 350 -0.18 7.78 1.34
C ARG A 350 0.54 6.45 1.53
N ALA A 351 0.10 5.67 2.51
CA ALA A 351 0.61 4.33 2.76
C ALA A 351 0.29 3.40 1.58
N ALA A 352 -0.96 3.39 1.12
CA ALA A 352 -1.37 2.59 -0.04
C ALA A 352 -0.59 2.96 -1.32
N GLN A 353 -0.29 4.25 -1.52
CA GLN A 353 0.54 4.73 -2.63
C GLN A 353 1.97 4.18 -2.55
N LEU A 354 2.57 4.16 -1.37
CA LEU A 354 3.90 3.59 -1.16
C LEU A 354 3.89 2.06 -1.30
N ALA A 355 2.84 1.39 -0.81
CA ALA A 355 2.66 -0.06 -0.97
C ALA A 355 2.54 -0.44 -2.45
N TYR A 356 1.74 0.31 -3.21
CA TYR A 356 1.66 0.16 -4.66
C TYR A 356 3.05 0.30 -5.30
N PHE A 357 3.79 1.36 -4.96
CA PHE A 357 5.12 1.59 -5.49
C PHE A 357 6.10 0.46 -5.12
N ALA A 358 6.09 0.00 -3.88
CA ALA A 358 6.93 -1.10 -3.40
C ALA A 358 6.70 -2.38 -4.24
N VAL A 359 5.45 -2.73 -4.50
CA VAL A 359 5.07 -3.89 -5.32
C VAL A 359 5.55 -3.71 -6.77
N MET A 360 5.37 -2.52 -7.35
CA MET A 360 5.84 -2.24 -8.71
C MET A 360 7.37 -2.31 -8.82
N MET A 361 8.10 -1.85 -7.81
CA MET A 361 9.58 -1.95 -7.79
C MET A 361 10.05 -3.41 -7.64
N LYS A 362 9.31 -4.24 -6.91
CA LYS A 362 9.54 -5.70 -6.92
C LYS A 362 9.36 -6.28 -8.33
N ALA A 363 8.32 -5.90 -9.04
CA ALA A 363 8.11 -6.31 -10.43
C ALA A 363 9.30 -5.93 -11.34
N VAL A 364 9.80 -4.69 -11.23
CA VAL A 364 10.96 -4.21 -11.98
C VAL A 364 12.24 -4.97 -11.61
N ARG A 365 12.42 -5.33 -10.34
CA ARG A 365 13.58 -6.12 -9.90
C ARG A 365 13.67 -7.47 -10.62
N TYR A 366 12.54 -8.16 -10.75
CA TYR A 366 12.48 -9.47 -11.43
C TYR A 366 12.40 -9.37 -12.96
N ASP A 367 11.80 -8.30 -13.50
CA ASP A 367 11.76 -8.02 -14.94
C ASP A 367 12.22 -6.58 -15.23
N LYS A 368 13.50 -6.41 -15.54
CA LYS A 368 14.11 -5.08 -15.82
C LYS A 368 13.44 -4.32 -16.98
N ARG A 369 12.63 -4.99 -17.81
CA ARG A 369 11.89 -4.38 -18.92
C ARG A 369 10.41 -4.15 -18.57
N PHE A 370 10.01 -4.44 -17.34
CA PHE A 370 8.61 -4.41 -16.93
C PHE A 370 7.92 -3.08 -17.24
N LEU A 371 8.55 -1.94 -16.90
CA LEU A 371 7.99 -0.60 -17.15
C LEU A 371 8.03 -0.17 -18.64
N LYS A 372 8.66 -0.95 -19.52
CA LYS A 372 8.75 -0.68 -20.96
C LYS A 372 7.78 -1.53 -21.78
N ARG A 373 6.84 -2.20 -21.12
CA ARG A 373 5.81 -2.99 -21.79
C ARG A 373 4.87 -2.08 -22.55
N LYS A 374 4.51 -2.52 -23.76
CA LYS A 374 3.62 -1.80 -24.66
C LYS A 374 2.63 -2.79 -25.27
N ASP A 375 1.44 -2.28 -25.59
CA ASP A 375 0.42 -2.98 -26.37
C ASP A 375 0.75 -3.03 -27.87
N GLU A 376 -0.19 -3.54 -28.67
CA GLU A 376 -0.05 -3.66 -30.14
C GLU A 376 0.00 -2.28 -30.82
N ASP A 377 -0.59 -1.26 -30.22
CA ASP A 377 -0.61 0.13 -30.73
C ASP A 377 0.63 0.93 -30.30
N GLY A 378 1.47 0.35 -29.43
CA GLY A 378 2.70 0.96 -28.93
C GLY A 378 2.51 1.83 -27.68
N GLU A 379 1.31 1.83 -27.10
CA GLU A 379 1.00 2.53 -25.86
C GLU A 379 1.48 1.73 -24.63
N PRO A 380 1.77 2.38 -23.50
CA PRO A 380 2.18 1.69 -22.29
C PRO A 380 1.12 0.69 -21.80
N ASP A 381 1.51 -0.57 -21.66
CA ASP A 381 0.68 -1.67 -21.12
C ASP A 381 1.40 -2.37 -19.97
N VAL A 382 1.44 -1.66 -18.84
CA VAL A 382 2.10 -2.13 -17.61
C VAL A 382 1.03 -2.69 -16.67
N PRO A 383 1.05 -4.00 -16.34
CA PRO A 383 0.12 -4.59 -15.37
C PRO A 383 0.16 -3.86 -14.03
N GLN A 384 -1.02 -3.58 -13.47
CA GLN A 384 -1.18 -2.83 -12.23
C GLN A 384 -1.61 -3.76 -11.09
N PRO A 385 -1.07 -3.60 -9.87
CA PRO A 385 -1.43 -4.42 -8.73
C PRO A 385 -2.79 -4.01 -8.13
N HIS A 386 -3.43 -4.93 -7.42
CA HIS A 386 -4.64 -4.68 -6.65
C HIS A 386 -4.32 -4.10 -5.26
N VAL A 387 -3.63 -2.97 -5.23
CA VAL A 387 -3.28 -2.25 -3.99
C VAL A 387 -4.01 -0.92 -3.99
N TYR A 388 -4.91 -0.72 -3.03
CA TYR A 388 -5.81 0.42 -3.00
C TYR A 388 -5.88 1.06 -1.61
N ALA A 389 -6.05 2.39 -1.61
CA ALA A 389 -6.54 3.08 -0.42
C ALA A 389 -8.04 2.82 -0.26
N ILE A 390 -8.51 2.81 0.99
CA ILE A 390 -9.95 2.83 1.27
C ILE A 390 -10.54 4.15 0.79
N GLU A 391 -11.57 4.08 -0.05
CA GLU A 391 -12.23 5.23 -0.64
C GLU A 391 -13.61 5.46 -0.01
N GLU A 392 -13.98 6.73 0.17
CA GLU A 392 -15.28 7.14 0.71
C GLU A 392 -16.25 7.58 -0.37
N SER A 393 -17.52 7.18 -0.22
CA SER A 393 -18.59 7.55 -1.14
C SER A 393 -19.25 8.90 -0.84
N ASN A 394 -18.83 9.59 0.23
CA ASN A 394 -19.48 10.79 0.77
C ASN A 394 -19.70 11.93 -0.24
N ARG A 395 -18.84 12.01 -1.26
CA ARG A 395 -18.84 13.09 -2.26
C ARG A 395 -19.36 12.64 -3.63
N ILE A 396 -19.96 11.47 -3.70
CA ILE A 396 -20.49 10.96 -4.98
C ILE A 396 -21.81 11.64 -5.29
N GLU A 397 -21.88 12.26 -6.45
CA GLU A 397 -23.06 12.97 -6.91
C GLU A 397 -24.07 12.04 -7.60
N LYS A 398 -25.36 12.24 -7.34
CA LYS A 398 -26.42 11.43 -7.93
C LYS A 398 -26.39 11.38 -9.47
N PRO A 399 -26.14 12.50 -10.20
CA PRO A 399 -26.05 12.45 -11.65
C PRO A 399 -24.99 11.50 -12.20
N ASP A 400 -23.82 11.40 -11.55
CA ASP A 400 -22.76 10.48 -11.96
C ASP A 400 -23.23 9.02 -11.84
N VAL A 401 -23.93 8.68 -10.74
CA VAL A 401 -24.48 7.34 -10.50
C VAL A 401 -25.62 7.02 -11.49
N GLU A 402 -26.54 7.96 -11.72
CA GLU A 402 -27.65 7.78 -12.65
C GLU A 402 -27.16 7.56 -14.08
N TYR A 403 -26.16 8.32 -14.51
CA TYR A 403 -25.53 8.14 -15.81
C TYR A 403 -24.82 6.78 -15.91
N PHE A 404 -24.05 6.40 -14.88
CA PHE A 404 -23.38 5.09 -14.85
C PHE A 404 -24.37 3.93 -14.92
N CYS A 405 -25.43 3.97 -14.12
CA CYS A 405 -26.44 2.90 -14.10
C CYS A 405 -27.26 2.80 -15.37
N ASN A 406 -27.40 3.89 -16.13
CA ASN A 406 -28.13 3.96 -17.41
C ASN A 406 -29.52 3.28 -17.37
N GLY A 407 -30.25 3.47 -16.27
CA GLY A 407 -31.57 2.90 -16.07
C GLY A 407 -31.63 1.38 -15.81
N LYS A 408 -30.48 0.67 -15.74
CA LYS A 408 -30.41 -0.76 -15.42
C LYS A 408 -30.60 -0.97 -13.90
N PRO A 409 -31.67 -1.66 -13.44
CA PRO A 409 -31.98 -1.81 -12.00
C PRO A 409 -30.86 -2.53 -11.25
N GLU A 410 -30.29 -3.59 -11.83
CA GLU A 410 -29.22 -4.40 -11.24
C GLU A 410 -27.97 -3.57 -10.93
N LEU A 411 -27.55 -2.67 -11.83
CA LEU A 411 -26.44 -1.76 -11.59
C LEU A 411 -26.78 -0.71 -10.52
N LYS A 412 -28.04 -0.27 -10.49
CA LYS A 412 -28.49 0.71 -9.49
C LYS A 412 -28.49 0.11 -8.09
N ASP A 413 -28.94 -1.13 -7.91
CA ASP A 413 -28.95 -1.82 -6.63
C ASP A 413 -27.52 -2.12 -6.16
N ALA A 414 -26.64 -2.57 -7.07
CA ALA A 414 -25.23 -2.79 -6.77
C ALA A 414 -24.52 -1.50 -6.34
N MET A 415 -24.68 -0.41 -7.12
CA MET A 415 -24.08 0.89 -6.78
C MET A 415 -24.64 1.46 -5.48
N HIS A 416 -25.95 1.34 -5.24
CA HIS A 416 -26.56 1.76 -3.98
C HIS A 416 -25.96 1.03 -2.79
N THR A 417 -25.76 -0.29 -2.90
CA THR A 417 -25.12 -1.11 -1.87
C THR A 417 -23.68 -0.66 -1.62
N ILE A 418 -22.87 -0.50 -2.68
CA ILE A 418 -21.47 -0.08 -2.58
C ILE A 418 -21.38 1.30 -1.92
N LEU A 419 -22.15 2.28 -2.41
CA LEU A 419 -22.11 3.64 -1.87
C LEU A 419 -22.58 3.72 -0.43
N THR A 420 -23.57 2.93 -0.03
CA THR A 420 -24.06 2.87 1.36
C THR A 420 -23.01 2.27 2.29
N GLN A 421 -22.33 1.20 1.87
CA GLN A 421 -21.33 0.53 2.70
C GLN A 421 -20.00 1.30 2.79
N LEU A 422 -19.67 2.08 1.75
CA LEU A 422 -18.46 2.90 1.72
C LEU A 422 -18.68 4.35 2.19
N TYR A 423 -19.83 4.67 2.74
CA TYR A 423 -20.07 5.96 3.38
C TYR A 423 -19.24 6.03 4.67
N ASP A 424 -18.47 7.09 4.86
CA ASP A 424 -17.48 7.26 5.94
C ASP A 424 -16.48 6.08 6.06
N ALA A 425 -16.14 5.44 4.93
CA ALA A 425 -15.32 4.24 4.93
C ALA A 425 -13.93 4.44 5.55
N LYS A 426 -13.37 5.64 5.52
CA LYS A 426 -12.09 5.96 6.18
C LYS A 426 -12.18 6.02 7.70
N GLU A 427 -13.38 5.98 8.29
CA GLU A 427 -13.55 5.77 9.72
C GLU A 427 -13.35 4.31 10.11
N TYR A 428 -13.73 3.39 9.22
CA TYR A 428 -13.81 1.96 9.53
C TYR A 428 -12.71 1.13 8.86
N GLY A 429 -12.22 1.57 7.70
CA GLY A 429 -11.21 0.82 6.95
C GLY A 429 -11.65 -0.57 6.54
N SER A 430 -10.73 -1.52 6.57
CA SER A 430 -10.95 -2.89 6.11
C SER A 430 -11.84 -3.76 7.01
N ILE A 431 -12.35 -3.23 8.14
CA ILE A 431 -13.35 -3.96 8.95
C ILE A 431 -14.75 -3.93 8.35
N LEU A 432 -14.97 -3.10 7.33
CA LEU A 432 -16.21 -3.07 6.56
C LEU A 432 -16.53 -4.42 5.90
N THR A 433 -17.81 -4.69 5.73
CA THR A 433 -18.30 -5.88 5.04
C THR A 433 -19.13 -5.48 3.84
N ILE A 434 -18.68 -5.88 2.65
CA ILE A 434 -19.40 -5.65 1.41
C ILE A 434 -20.07 -6.95 0.97
N PRO A 435 -21.39 -6.99 0.76
CA PRO A 435 -22.05 -8.12 0.16
C PRO A 435 -21.55 -8.38 -1.28
N PRO A 436 -21.47 -9.64 -1.73
CA PRO A 436 -21.13 -9.94 -3.12
C PRO A 436 -22.05 -9.22 -4.10
N GLN A 437 -21.47 -8.70 -5.19
CA GLN A 437 -22.16 -8.03 -6.29
C GLN A 437 -21.83 -8.75 -7.60
N ASP A 438 -22.55 -8.41 -8.68
CA ASP A 438 -22.15 -8.80 -10.04
C ASP A 438 -21.02 -7.86 -10.54
N TRP A 439 -19.78 -8.23 -10.20
CA TRP A 439 -18.58 -7.44 -10.53
C TRP A 439 -18.37 -7.37 -12.04
N ASP A 440 -18.65 -8.43 -12.77
CA ASP A 440 -18.47 -8.49 -14.22
C ASP A 440 -19.41 -7.49 -14.93
N ALA A 441 -20.67 -7.43 -14.50
CA ALA A 441 -21.61 -6.44 -15.01
C ALA A 441 -21.19 -4.99 -14.70
N LEU A 442 -20.61 -4.75 -13.50
CA LEU A 442 -20.10 -3.43 -13.14
C LEU A 442 -18.89 -3.03 -14.01
N TYR A 443 -17.92 -3.92 -14.20
CA TYR A 443 -16.75 -3.63 -15.05
C TYR A 443 -17.11 -3.49 -16.53
N ALA A 444 -17.97 -4.35 -17.06
CA ALA A 444 -18.48 -4.22 -18.42
C ALA A 444 -19.14 -2.85 -18.65
N ARG A 445 -19.82 -2.31 -17.63
CA ARG A 445 -20.39 -0.98 -17.73
C ARG A 445 -19.33 0.14 -17.76
N PHE A 446 -18.22 0.00 -17.03
CA PHE A 446 -17.10 0.94 -17.14
C PHE A 446 -16.47 0.92 -18.54
N ASP A 447 -16.38 -0.24 -19.17
CA ASP A 447 -15.88 -0.38 -20.54
C ASP A 447 -16.84 0.27 -21.55
N GLU A 448 -18.17 0.02 -21.43
CA GLU A 448 -19.19 0.71 -22.26
C GLU A 448 -19.09 2.25 -22.13
N VAL A 449 -18.86 2.78 -20.92
CA VAL A 449 -18.71 4.23 -20.69
C VAL A 449 -17.38 4.73 -21.26
N ALA A 450 -16.35 3.90 -21.33
CA ALA A 450 -15.05 4.26 -21.88
C ALA A 450 -15.09 4.59 -23.38
N ASP A 451 -15.98 3.97 -24.13
CA ASP A 451 -16.13 4.16 -25.58
C ASP A 451 -16.86 5.46 -25.97
N VAL A 452 -17.49 6.14 -25.02
CA VAL A 452 -18.22 7.38 -25.27
C VAL A 452 -17.34 8.59 -24.92
N SER A 453 -17.02 9.43 -25.90
CA SER A 453 -16.30 10.70 -25.67
C SER A 453 -17.22 11.73 -24.99
N SER A 454 -17.24 11.74 -23.65
CA SER A 454 -17.99 12.73 -22.87
C SER A 454 -17.23 13.18 -21.63
N PHE A 455 -17.52 14.40 -21.17
CA PHE A 455 -17.00 14.94 -19.90
C PHE A 455 -17.34 14.04 -18.70
N HIS A 456 -18.48 13.37 -18.72
CA HIS A 456 -18.89 12.43 -17.67
C HIS A 456 -17.99 11.18 -17.56
N ARG A 457 -17.34 10.75 -18.66
CA ARG A 457 -16.45 9.59 -18.68
C ARG A 457 -15.32 9.69 -17.65
N GLU A 458 -14.61 10.82 -17.68
CA GLU A 458 -13.47 11.03 -16.80
C GLU A 458 -13.91 11.13 -15.33
N SER A 459 -15.02 11.83 -15.06
CA SER A 459 -15.62 11.93 -13.73
C SER A 459 -16.01 10.56 -13.17
N ILE A 460 -16.68 9.72 -13.96
CA ILE A 460 -17.11 8.37 -13.57
C ILE A 460 -15.91 7.48 -13.25
N ARG A 461 -14.91 7.43 -14.13
CA ARG A 461 -13.70 6.61 -13.87
C ARG A 461 -12.95 7.06 -12.64
N LYS A 462 -12.80 8.36 -12.45
CA LYS A 462 -12.09 8.90 -11.27
C LYS A 462 -12.84 8.68 -9.96
N LYS A 463 -14.18 8.78 -9.97
CA LYS A 463 -14.97 8.77 -8.74
C LYS A 463 -15.54 7.39 -8.39
N LEU A 464 -16.06 6.63 -9.37
CA LEU A 464 -16.79 5.39 -9.10
C LEU A 464 -15.91 4.14 -9.20
N LEU A 465 -14.97 4.08 -10.13
CA LEU A 465 -14.12 2.88 -10.30
C LEU A 465 -13.28 2.55 -9.07
N PRO A 466 -12.65 3.51 -8.36
CA PRO A 466 -11.94 3.22 -7.12
C PRO A 466 -12.84 2.60 -6.04
N LEU A 467 -14.07 3.10 -5.88
CA LEU A 467 -15.04 2.55 -4.94
C LEU A 467 -15.41 1.10 -5.28
N VAL A 468 -15.64 0.79 -6.56
CA VAL A 468 -15.96 -0.57 -7.01
C VAL A 468 -14.79 -1.52 -6.77
N ARG A 469 -13.55 -1.10 -7.02
CA ARG A 469 -12.34 -1.88 -6.76
C ARG A 469 -12.15 -2.19 -5.28
N VAL A 470 -12.30 -1.20 -4.41
CA VAL A 470 -12.24 -1.37 -2.95
C VAL A 470 -13.36 -2.29 -2.48
N ALA A 471 -14.59 -2.08 -2.94
CA ALA A 471 -15.75 -2.91 -2.59
C ALA A 471 -15.53 -4.38 -2.98
N GLN A 472 -15.04 -4.64 -4.21
CA GLN A 472 -14.72 -5.99 -4.67
C GLN A 472 -13.63 -6.62 -3.82
N THR A 473 -12.55 -5.90 -3.51
CA THR A 473 -11.44 -6.39 -2.69
C THR A 473 -11.91 -6.76 -1.28
N LEU A 474 -12.81 -5.97 -0.67
CA LEU A 474 -13.41 -6.27 0.64
C LEU A 474 -14.39 -7.45 0.61
N ALA A 475 -15.10 -7.65 -0.51
CA ALA A 475 -16.08 -8.74 -0.66
C ALA A 475 -15.44 -10.09 -0.99
N GLN A 476 -14.28 -10.08 -1.64
CA GLN A 476 -13.57 -11.26 -2.13
C GLN A 476 -13.07 -12.15 -0.99
N LYS A 477 -12.87 -13.45 -1.31
CA LYS A 477 -12.24 -14.42 -0.41
C LYS A 477 -10.85 -14.79 -0.89
N TYR A 478 -9.95 -15.02 0.05
CA TYR A 478 -8.53 -15.22 -0.20
C TYR A 478 -8.04 -16.58 0.31
N ASP A 479 -7.06 -17.14 -0.38
CA ASP A 479 -6.39 -18.36 0.07
C ASP A 479 -5.51 -18.08 1.28
N VAL A 480 -4.92 -16.87 1.31
CA VAL A 480 -4.05 -16.43 2.42
C VAL A 480 -4.33 -14.97 2.77
N VAL A 481 -4.47 -14.70 4.06
CA VAL A 481 -4.59 -13.35 4.62
C VAL A 481 -3.42 -13.14 5.58
N VAL A 482 -2.55 -12.17 5.29
CA VAL A 482 -1.38 -11.86 6.14
C VAL A 482 -1.40 -10.40 6.50
N THR A 483 -1.34 -10.06 7.79
CA THR A 483 -1.36 -8.65 8.20
C THR A 483 -0.77 -8.39 9.58
N ASN A 484 -0.32 -7.16 9.78
CA ASN A 484 -0.13 -6.53 11.08
C ASN A 484 -1.24 -5.48 11.25
N PRO A 485 -2.34 -5.79 11.96
CA PRO A 485 -3.48 -4.89 12.07
C PRO A 485 -3.20 -3.70 13.01
N PRO A 486 -4.02 -2.64 12.96
CA PRO A 486 -3.92 -1.53 13.90
C PRO A 486 -4.18 -1.97 15.35
N TYR A 487 -3.37 -1.43 16.29
CA TYR A 487 -3.56 -1.61 17.75
C TYR A 487 -4.22 -0.37 18.32
N MET A 488 -5.51 -0.47 18.64
CA MET A 488 -6.29 0.63 19.20
C MET A 488 -7.35 0.10 20.16
N GLY A 489 -7.10 0.24 21.45
CA GLY A 489 -8.05 -0.14 22.48
C GLY A 489 -9.34 0.70 22.40
N ALA A 490 -10.47 0.11 22.77
CA ALA A 490 -11.80 0.73 22.71
C ALA A 490 -11.88 2.08 23.46
N SER A 491 -11.05 2.28 24.48
CA SER A 491 -10.96 3.55 25.21
C SER A 491 -10.41 4.71 24.36
N ASN A 492 -9.70 4.43 23.27
CA ASN A 492 -9.07 5.43 22.42
C ASN A 492 -9.87 5.70 21.13
N MET A 493 -10.82 4.80 20.79
CA MET A 493 -11.70 4.97 19.65
C MET A 493 -12.63 6.19 19.84
N ASN A 494 -12.93 6.88 18.74
CA ASN A 494 -14.00 7.88 18.72
C ASN A 494 -15.39 7.21 18.82
N SER A 495 -16.47 8.03 18.83
CA SER A 495 -17.84 7.53 18.99
C SER A 495 -18.25 6.58 17.88
N ASP A 496 -18.01 6.96 16.63
CA ASP A 496 -18.56 6.29 15.46
C ASP A 496 -17.90 4.91 15.26
N LEU A 497 -16.56 4.84 15.35
CA LEU A 497 -15.82 3.60 15.33
C LEU A 497 -16.21 2.69 16.51
N SER A 498 -16.34 3.25 17.73
CA SER A 498 -16.73 2.49 18.92
C SER A 498 -18.13 1.88 18.79
N GLU A 499 -19.11 2.64 18.26
CA GLU A 499 -20.46 2.14 18.02
C GLU A 499 -20.49 1.05 16.95
N TYR A 500 -19.77 1.26 15.84
CA TYR A 500 -19.66 0.28 14.77
C TYR A 500 -19.09 -1.04 15.27
N VAL A 501 -17.96 -1.00 15.98
CA VAL A 501 -17.30 -2.19 16.52
C VAL A 501 -18.19 -2.91 17.54
N LYS A 502 -18.87 -2.20 18.43
CA LYS A 502 -19.82 -2.80 19.40
C LYS A 502 -20.98 -3.50 18.71
N LYS A 503 -21.46 -2.95 17.60
CA LYS A 503 -22.61 -3.48 16.84
C LYS A 503 -22.25 -4.70 16.03
N TYR A 504 -21.13 -4.68 15.31
CA TYR A 504 -20.78 -5.71 14.33
C TYR A 504 -19.74 -6.73 14.82
N TYR A 505 -18.96 -6.37 15.86
CA TYR A 505 -17.89 -7.18 16.44
C TYR A 505 -17.97 -7.23 17.98
N PRO A 506 -19.11 -7.62 18.56
CA PRO A 506 -19.34 -7.56 20.01
C PRO A 506 -18.35 -8.41 20.82
N ASP A 507 -17.78 -9.46 20.24
CA ASP A 507 -16.93 -10.43 20.92
C ASP A 507 -15.43 -10.02 20.89
N SER A 508 -15.06 -9.09 20.00
CA SER A 508 -13.69 -8.58 19.83
C SER A 508 -13.56 -7.05 20.02
N LYS A 509 -14.65 -6.38 20.37
CA LYS A 509 -14.78 -4.90 20.45
C LYS A 509 -13.78 -4.18 21.35
N SER A 510 -13.03 -4.90 22.16
CA SER A 510 -12.12 -4.30 23.15
C SER A 510 -10.86 -3.70 22.54
N ASP A 511 -10.46 -4.16 21.36
CA ASP A 511 -9.33 -3.61 20.61
C ASP A 511 -9.45 -3.93 19.11
N LEU A 512 -8.94 -3.04 18.24
CA LEU A 512 -9.01 -3.24 16.79
C LEU A 512 -8.24 -4.48 16.33
N PHE A 513 -7.08 -4.79 16.90
CA PHE A 513 -6.37 -6.02 16.50
C PHE A 513 -7.24 -7.27 16.68
N ALA A 514 -8.06 -7.30 17.71
CA ALA A 514 -8.97 -8.41 17.97
C ALA A 514 -10.13 -8.44 16.97
N VAL A 515 -10.67 -7.28 16.58
CA VAL A 515 -11.63 -7.17 15.48
C VAL A 515 -11.04 -7.72 14.19
N PHE A 516 -9.78 -7.40 13.89
CA PHE A 516 -9.10 -7.93 12.70
C PHE A 516 -8.86 -9.44 12.74
N ILE A 517 -8.76 -10.08 13.91
CA ILE A 517 -8.75 -11.56 13.98
C ILE A 517 -10.02 -12.13 13.37
N GLU A 518 -11.19 -11.57 13.68
CA GLU A 518 -12.48 -11.99 13.09
C GLU A 518 -12.57 -11.62 11.60
N VAL A 519 -12.13 -10.43 11.23
CA VAL A 519 -12.15 -9.93 9.85
C VAL A 519 -11.30 -10.82 8.93
N CYS A 520 -10.05 -11.08 9.31
CA CYS A 520 -9.14 -11.90 8.52
C CYS A 520 -9.62 -13.35 8.41
N SER A 521 -10.19 -13.91 9.49
CA SER A 521 -10.81 -15.23 9.44
C SER A 521 -12.00 -15.26 8.46
N ARG A 522 -12.80 -14.19 8.40
CA ARG A 522 -13.91 -14.05 7.45
C ARG A 522 -13.43 -13.88 6.01
N MET A 523 -12.34 -13.15 5.79
CA MET A 523 -11.73 -12.94 4.46
C MET A 523 -11.11 -14.23 3.90
N ALA A 524 -10.61 -15.12 4.75
CA ALA A 524 -10.04 -16.39 4.31
C ALA A 524 -11.12 -17.31 3.70
N LYS A 525 -10.76 -18.06 2.65
CA LYS A 525 -11.56 -19.17 2.11
C LYS A 525 -11.64 -20.31 3.13
N GLN A 526 -12.56 -21.26 2.93
CA GLN A 526 -12.48 -22.54 3.62
C GLN A 526 -11.15 -23.21 3.29
N ASN A 527 -10.46 -23.74 4.29
CA ASN A 527 -9.09 -24.27 4.22
C ASN A 527 -8.01 -23.22 3.84
N GLY A 528 -8.36 -21.93 3.81
CA GLY A 528 -7.41 -20.83 3.62
C GLY A 528 -6.70 -20.46 4.91
N TYR A 529 -5.56 -19.79 4.78
CA TYR A 529 -4.70 -19.40 5.89
C TYR A 529 -4.92 -17.95 6.32
N GLN A 530 -4.71 -17.72 7.62
CA GLN A 530 -4.64 -16.42 8.28
C GLN A 530 -3.34 -16.36 9.07
N ALA A 531 -2.47 -15.39 8.77
CA ALA A 531 -1.23 -15.16 9.50
C ALA A 531 -1.20 -13.72 10.01
N MET A 532 -1.02 -13.53 11.30
CA MET A 532 -1.07 -12.22 11.94
C MET A 532 -0.02 -12.05 13.02
N ILE A 533 0.38 -10.79 13.24
CA ILE A 533 1.02 -10.38 14.49
C ILE A 533 0.07 -9.45 15.23
N THR A 534 -0.16 -9.69 16.53
CA THR A 534 -1.09 -8.94 17.36
C THR A 534 -0.52 -8.71 18.75
N GLN A 535 -1.15 -7.85 19.55
CA GLN A 535 -0.93 -7.89 20.99
C GLN A 535 -1.39 -9.24 21.55
N HIS A 536 -0.72 -9.72 22.60
CA HIS A 536 -1.00 -11.02 23.22
C HIS A 536 -2.23 -11.03 24.14
N ALA A 537 -2.79 -9.88 24.45
CA ALA A 537 -3.85 -9.70 25.46
C ALA A 537 -5.09 -10.58 25.21
N TRP A 538 -5.41 -10.88 23.96
CA TRP A 538 -6.53 -11.76 23.62
C TRP A 538 -6.38 -13.19 24.15
N MET A 539 -5.15 -13.64 24.41
CA MET A 539 -4.88 -15.00 24.93
C MET A 539 -5.33 -15.15 26.39
N PHE A 540 -5.34 -14.08 27.18
CA PHE A 540 -5.45 -14.14 28.62
C PHE A 540 -6.65 -13.38 29.22
N LEU A 541 -7.04 -12.23 28.62
CA LEU A 541 -8.05 -11.38 29.21
C LEU A 541 -9.47 -11.96 29.01
N SER A 542 -10.31 -11.82 30.06
CA SER A 542 -11.72 -12.26 30.04
C SER A 542 -12.55 -11.53 28.99
N SER A 543 -12.20 -10.26 28.67
CA SER A 543 -12.88 -9.49 27.62
C SER A 543 -12.81 -10.12 26.23
N PHE A 544 -11.89 -11.07 26.00
CA PHE A 544 -11.73 -11.80 24.74
C PHE A 544 -12.14 -13.29 24.85
N GLU A 545 -12.82 -13.70 25.89
CA GLU A 545 -13.25 -15.10 26.08
C GLU A 545 -14.04 -15.63 24.87
N LYS A 546 -15.06 -14.88 24.45
CA LYS A 546 -15.89 -15.25 23.27
C LYS A 546 -15.11 -15.26 21.95
N LEU A 547 -14.14 -14.38 21.81
CA LEU A 547 -13.24 -14.40 20.65
C LEU A 547 -12.41 -15.69 20.64
N ARG A 548 -11.86 -16.11 21.81
CA ARG A 548 -11.14 -17.39 21.89
C ARG A 548 -12.02 -18.58 21.56
N GLU A 549 -13.28 -18.60 22.04
CA GLU A 549 -14.25 -19.64 21.67
C GLU A 549 -14.43 -19.72 20.15
N LYS A 550 -14.59 -18.59 19.47
CA LYS A 550 -14.65 -18.55 18.00
C LYS A 550 -13.37 -19.05 17.34
N MET A 551 -12.22 -18.67 17.89
CA MET A 551 -10.93 -19.11 17.37
C MET A 551 -10.74 -20.63 17.50
N MET A 552 -11.32 -21.28 18.52
CA MET A 552 -11.27 -22.73 18.70
C MET A 552 -12.10 -23.50 17.64
N LEU A 553 -12.91 -22.81 16.84
CA LEU A 553 -13.60 -23.41 15.69
C LEU A 553 -12.73 -23.51 14.43
N THR A 554 -11.48 -23.09 14.50
CA THR A 554 -10.50 -23.16 13.41
C THR A 554 -9.14 -23.56 13.99
N GLU A 555 -8.27 -24.15 13.16
CA GLU A 555 -7.00 -24.68 13.62
C GLU A 555 -5.91 -23.60 13.74
N THR A 556 -5.15 -23.65 14.82
CA THR A 556 -3.89 -22.91 14.93
C THR A 556 -2.75 -23.81 14.47
N VAL A 557 -2.09 -23.44 13.39
CA VAL A 557 -0.98 -24.21 12.78
C VAL A 557 0.33 -23.99 13.53
N SER A 558 0.63 -22.72 13.81
CA SER A 558 1.79 -22.33 14.62
C SER A 558 1.51 -21.03 15.36
N MET A 559 2.20 -20.83 16.47
CA MET A 559 2.12 -19.62 17.28
C MET A 559 3.47 -19.35 17.95
N ALA A 560 3.93 -18.10 17.86
CA ALA A 560 5.14 -17.63 18.52
C ALA A 560 4.80 -16.46 19.44
N HIS A 561 4.97 -16.64 20.75
CA HIS A 561 4.86 -15.55 21.71
C HIS A 561 6.20 -14.79 21.75
N LEU A 562 6.20 -13.54 21.31
CA LEU A 562 7.40 -12.75 21.04
C LEU A 562 7.82 -11.87 22.23
N GLY A 563 6.97 -11.80 23.26
CA GLY A 563 7.23 -10.96 24.43
C GLY A 563 7.22 -9.47 24.12
N ALA A 564 7.99 -8.72 24.90
CA ALA A 564 7.94 -7.25 24.93
C ALA A 564 8.89 -6.54 23.95
N ARG A 565 9.71 -7.27 23.18
CA ARG A 565 10.78 -6.69 22.35
C ARG A 565 10.68 -7.07 20.86
N ALA A 566 9.49 -7.39 20.40
CA ALA A 566 9.27 -7.70 18.99
C ALA A 566 9.44 -6.46 18.10
N PHE A 567 9.12 -5.28 18.64
CA PHE A 567 9.26 -3.99 17.97
C PHE A 567 10.21 -3.10 18.76
N GLU A 568 11.25 -2.58 18.12
CA GLU A 568 12.27 -1.73 18.76
C GLU A 568 11.70 -0.39 19.23
N GLU A 569 10.68 0.12 18.54
CA GLU A 569 10.12 1.47 18.73
C GLU A 569 9.04 1.55 19.80
N ILE A 570 8.42 0.44 20.16
CA ILE A 570 7.45 0.41 21.25
C ILE A 570 8.24 0.10 22.52
N GLY A 571 8.24 1.03 23.48
CA GLY A 571 8.88 0.81 24.78
C GLY A 571 8.44 -0.53 25.35
N GLY A 572 9.38 -1.48 25.42
CA GLY A 572 9.14 -2.91 25.59
C GLY A 572 8.48 -3.36 26.88
N GLU A 573 8.12 -2.43 27.78
CA GLU A 573 7.35 -2.72 29.01
C GLU A 573 5.84 -2.65 28.79
N VAL A 574 5.36 -2.10 27.67
CA VAL A 574 3.94 -1.74 27.47
C VAL A 574 3.19 -2.70 26.55
N VAL A 575 3.83 -3.24 25.51
CA VAL A 575 3.16 -4.09 24.52
C VAL A 575 3.91 -5.41 24.33
N GLN A 576 3.29 -6.50 24.73
CA GLN A 576 3.74 -7.84 24.40
C GLN A 576 2.96 -8.37 23.20
N THR A 577 3.65 -9.04 22.28
CA THR A 577 3.07 -9.49 21.02
C THR A 577 3.14 -11.00 20.83
N THR A 578 2.25 -11.48 19.99
CA THR A 578 2.24 -12.86 19.51
C THR A 578 2.02 -12.85 17.99
N SER A 579 2.76 -13.69 17.28
CA SER A 579 2.50 -13.98 15.87
C SER A 579 1.95 -15.39 15.75
N PHE A 580 0.94 -15.58 14.93
CA PHE A 580 0.29 -16.86 14.75
C PHE A 580 -0.14 -17.10 13.32
N VAL A 581 -0.21 -18.36 12.95
CA VAL A 581 -0.75 -18.85 11.68
C VAL A 581 -1.90 -19.79 11.96
N ARG A 582 -3.02 -19.56 11.31
CA ARG A 582 -4.23 -20.35 11.44
C ARG A 582 -4.74 -20.80 10.07
N VAL A 583 -5.44 -21.90 10.05
CA VAL A 583 -6.18 -22.37 8.87
C VAL A 583 -7.68 -22.43 9.18
N ARG A 584 -8.49 -21.95 8.25
CA ARG A 584 -9.96 -21.90 8.41
C ARG A 584 -10.57 -23.27 8.17
N THR A 585 -10.23 -24.21 9.03
CA THR A 585 -10.81 -25.54 9.12
C THR A 585 -10.84 -25.97 10.58
N HIS A 586 -11.58 -27.01 10.89
CA HIS A 586 -11.56 -27.62 12.20
C HIS A 586 -11.22 -29.10 12.07
N ILE A 587 -10.23 -29.53 12.80
CA ILE A 587 -9.76 -30.92 12.85
C ILE A 587 -9.61 -31.30 14.31
N ASP A 588 -10.47 -32.23 14.78
CA ASP A 588 -10.41 -32.71 16.14
C ASP A 588 -9.03 -33.33 16.43
N LEU A 589 -8.48 -33.03 17.59
CA LEU A 589 -7.21 -33.57 18.08
C LEU A 589 -5.95 -33.12 17.29
N SER A 590 -6.02 -32.07 16.45
CA SER A 590 -4.81 -31.54 15.81
C SER A 590 -3.86 -30.92 16.86
N LEU A 591 -2.53 -31.04 16.61
CA LEU A 591 -1.50 -30.44 17.43
C LEU A 591 -0.93 -29.20 16.74
N ILE A 592 -0.61 -28.17 17.53
CA ILE A 592 -0.04 -26.93 17.04
C ILE A 592 1.48 -26.85 17.34
N HIS A 593 2.20 -26.14 16.50
CA HIS A 593 3.59 -25.77 16.75
C HIS A 593 3.64 -24.43 17.50
N ILE A 594 4.07 -24.46 18.76
CA ILE A 594 4.18 -23.27 19.61
C ILE A 594 5.65 -22.94 19.86
#